data_f95d72a86e24608ced4f31ce5945732b
#
_entry.id   f95d72a86e24608ced4f31ce5945732b
#
_cell.length_a   1.000
_cell.length_b   1.000
_cell.length_c   1.000
_cell.angle_alpha   90.00
_cell.angle_beta   90.00
_cell.angle_gamma   90.00
#
_symmetry.space_group_name_H-M   'P 1'
#
loop_
_entity.id
_entity.type
_entity.pdbx_description
1 polymer ?
#
loop_
_entity_poly.entity_id
_entity_poly.type
_entity_poly.pdbx_seq_one_letter_code
_entity_poly.pdbx_strand_id
1 'polypeptide(L)'
;MTTKMQFPMFKPESEWTPPSELPDLTGAKEIAIDLETRDPHLKERGPGWPTLDGEIIGYAVATADYSGYFPIAHAGGGNLDKRIVNKWMKDLLACPADKIAHNAQYDLGWLRASGFEVNGRIIDTMLTGSLLDENRFSYSLNALGYDYLGQTKSEKGLVEAATAFGIDPKSQMHLMPSIYVGEYATKDATLCLDLWHHFKAKIAKEDLQDVWDMETALLPSLVEMTLRGIRVDTDQAERTKQDLIKREKVINKRIKELAGGPVEIWAADSIAKAFDKAGLTYPQTKTGRPSFTKNFLADHPTELAQSIVASRNLNKMQTTFIDSILRYVVKGRVHGHINQLRSDSGGTVSGRISMNNPALQTIPARDPELGPMMRRLFLPESGKSWTSIDFKTQEPRILIHYADAYGQSRD
;
A
#
# COMPACT_ATOMS: atom_id res chain seq x y z
N MET A 1 -6.00 -22.73 8.15
CA MET A 1 -5.62 -23.68 9.22
C MET A 1 -5.52 -22.87 10.51
N THR A 2 -6.33 -23.15 11.51
CA THR A 2 -6.21 -22.52 12.83
C THR A 2 -4.95 -23.04 13.50
N THR A 3 -3.92 -22.22 13.55
CA THR A 3 -2.70 -22.54 14.31
C THR A 3 -3.11 -22.71 15.77
N LYS A 4 -2.99 -23.91 16.31
CA LYS A 4 -3.21 -24.14 17.74
C LYS A 4 -2.06 -23.45 18.48
N MET A 5 -2.38 -22.46 19.29
CA MET A 5 -1.44 -21.80 20.17
C MET A 5 -0.85 -22.85 21.14
N GLN A 6 0.46 -22.99 21.14
CA GLN A 6 1.17 -23.88 22.06
C GLN A 6 1.47 -23.06 23.33
N PHE A 7 0.97 -23.49 24.47
CA PHE A 7 1.38 -22.86 25.73
C PHE A 7 2.79 -23.34 26.07
N PRO A 8 3.76 -22.42 26.23
CA PRO A 8 5.14 -22.79 26.53
C PRO A 8 5.22 -23.42 27.92
N MET A 9 6.03 -24.46 28.04
CA MET A 9 6.31 -25.14 29.32
C MET A 9 7.11 -24.21 30.26
N PHE A 10 7.93 -23.32 29.69
CA PHE A 10 8.64 -22.23 30.38
C PHE A 10 8.19 -20.91 29.76
N LYS A 11 7.63 -20.04 30.59
CA LYS A 11 7.27 -18.68 30.12
C LYS A 11 8.53 -17.83 30.06
N PRO A 12 8.76 -17.09 28.95
CA PRO A 12 9.83 -16.11 28.90
C PRO A 12 9.67 -15.06 30.02
N GLU A 13 10.78 -14.57 30.54
CA GLU A 13 10.76 -13.49 31.54
C GLU A 13 10.44 -12.14 30.85
N SER A 14 9.64 -11.33 31.51
CA SER A 14 9.35 -9.95 31.13
C SER A 14 9.03 -9.15 32.38
N GLU A 15 9.68 -8.01 32.55
CA GLU A 15 9.42 -7.07 33.64
C GLU A 15 8.34 -6.04 33.29
N TRP A 16 7.95 -5.96 32.01
CA TRP A 16 6.96 -4.99 31.56
C TRP A 16 5.56 -5.33 32.10
N THR A 17 4.86 -4.31 32.54
CA THR A 17 3.45 -4.41 32.96
C THR A 17 2.61 -3.31 32.33
N PRO A 18 1.32 -3.57 32.00
CA PRO A 18 0.42 -2.53 31.53
C PRO A 18 0.37 -1.35 32.51
N PRO A 19 0.24 -0.10 32.01
CA PRO A 19 0.06 1.05 32.88
C PRO A 19 -1.14 0.87 33.82
N SER A 20 -0.96 1.21 35.10
CA SER A 20 -2.04 1.14 36.09
C SER A 20 -3.05 2.28 35.98
N GLU A 21 -2.64 3.38 35.35
CA GLU A 21 -3.43 4.60 35.17
C GLU A 21 -3.33 5.10 33.74
N LEU A 22 -4.35 5.83 33.30
CA LEU A 22 -4.37 6.53 32.02
C LEU A 22 -3.96 7.99 32.25
N PRO A 23 -2.77 8.43 31.79
CA PRO A 23 -2.29 9.77 32.02
C PRO A 23 -3.09 10.78 31.22
N ASP A 24 -3.25 12.00 31.75
CA ASP A 24 -3.72 13.13 30.96
C ASP A 24 -2.57 13.69 30.11
N LEU A 25 -2.60 13.41 28.81
CA LEU A 25 -1.62 13.88 27.83
C LEU A 25 -2.20 14.93 26.88
N THR A 26 -3.43 15.41 27.12
CA THR A 26 -4.12 16.35 26.22
C THR A 26 -3.47 17.72 26.16
N GLY A 27 -2.62 18.05 27.14
CA GLY A 27 -1.79 19.26 27.15
C GLY A 27 -0.47 19.17 26.37
N ALA A 28 -0.10 18.01 25.87
CA ALA A 28 1.11 17.86 25.07
C ALA A 28 0.97 18.60 23.73
N LYS A 29 2.08 19.08 23.17
CA LYS A 29 2.12 19.71 21.85
C LYS A 29 2.26 18.68 20.72
N GLU A 30 2.96 17.60 20.99
CA GLU A 30 3.32 16.54 20.07
C GLU A 30 3.08 15.19 20.76
N ILE A 31 2.39 14.28 20.07
CA ILE A 31 2.04 12.96 20.58
C ILE A 31 2.38 11.93 19.50
N ALA A 32 3.39 11.11 19.75
CA ALA A 32 3.66 9.97 18.88
C ALA A 32 2.70 8.83 19.22
N ILE A 33 2.19 8.16 18.17
CA ILE A 33 1.22 7.07 18.26
C ILE A 33 1.70 5.95 17.37
N ASP A 34 1.69 4.74 17.89
CA ASP A 34 1.94 3.52 17.14
C ASP A 34 0.85 2.50 17.52
N LEU A 35 0.25 1.86 16.53
CA LEU A 35 -0.84 0.91 16.72
C LEU A 35 -0.36 -0.52 16.55
N GLU A 36 -0.60 -1.33 17.55
CA GLU A 36 -0.53 -2.77 17.36
C GLU A 36 -1.89 -3.29 16.88
N THR A 37 -1.86 -4.10 15.84
CA THR A 37 -3.09 -4.54 15.15
C THR A 37 -3.10 -6.04 14.88
N ARG A 38 -4.30 -6.58 14.78
CA ARG A 38 -4.55 -7.84 14.09
C ARG A 38 -5.02 -7.52 12.69
N ASP A 39 -4.16 -7.76 11.70
CA ASP A 39 -4.45 -7.52 10.27
C ASP A 39 -4.13 -8.81 9.48
N PRO A 40 -5.09 -9.74 9.39
CA PRO A 40 -4.82 -11.12 8.98
C PRO A 40 -4.43 -11.28 7.51
N HIS A 41 -4.82 -10.34 6.67
CA HIS A 41 -4.60 -10.40 5.22
C HIS A 41 -3.67 -9.28 4.69
N LEU A 42 -2.92 -8.64 5.59
CA LEU A 42 -2.05 -7.51 5.25
C LEU A 42 -1.09 -7.82 4.08
N LYS A 43 -0.46 -9.02 4.09
CA LYS A 43 0.50 -9.42 3.04
C LYS A 43 -0.16 -9.73 1.69
N GLU A 44 -1.37 -10.29 1.71
CA GLU A 44 -2.07 -10.73 0.49
C GLU A 44 -2.93 -9.64 -0.14
N ARG A 45 -3.53 -8.78 0.70
CA ARG A 45 -4.55 -7.82 0.28
C ARG A 45 -4.20 -6.37 0.56
N GLY A 46 -3.12 -6.11 1.30
CA GLY A 46 -2.81 -4.80 1.87
C GLY A 46 -3.58 -4.54 3.17
N PRO A 47 -3.52 -3.30 3.70
CA PRO A 47 -4.10 -2.95 4.99
C PRO A 47 -5.60 -3.26 5.08
N GLY A 48 -6.01 -3.90 6.17
CA GLY A 48 -7.40 -4.32 6.40
C GLY A 48 -8.33 -3.20 6.90
N TRP A 49 -7.79 -2.06 7.32
CA TRP A 49 -8.57 -0.97 7.90
C TRP A 49 -9.68 -0.40 7.01
N PRO A 50 -9.58 -0.33 5.65
CA PRO A 50 -10.67 0.22 4.85
C PRO A 50 -11.95 -0.61 4.90
N THR A 51 -11.82 -1.88 5.23
CA THR A 51 -12.93 -2.85 5.27
C THR A 51 -13.20 -3.40 6.65
N LEU A 52 -12.43 -2.97 7.66
CA LEU A 52 -12.39 -3.51 9.03
C LEU A 52 -12.12 -5.02 9.05
N ASP A 53 -11.23 -5.49 8.17
CA ASP A 53 -10.73 -6.86 8.17
C ASP A 53 -9.55 -7.00 9.14
N GLY A 54 -9.85 -6.88 10.41
CA GLY A 54 -8.92 -6.86 11.52
C GLY A 54 -9.39 -5.96 12.65
N GLU A 55 -8.48 -5.60 13.55
CA GLU A 55 -8.76 -4.71 14.68
C GLU A 55 -7.49 -4.15 15.32
N ILE A 56 -7.62 -3.05 16.04
CA ILE A 56 -6.59 -2.52 16.93
C ILE A 56 -6.53 -3.39 18.18
N ILE A 57 -5.33 -3.86 18.55
CA ILE A 57 -5.09 -4.68 19.75
C ILE A 57 -4.43 -3.90 20.88
N GLY A 58 -3.85 -2.73 20.58
CA GLY A 58 -3.27 -1.84 21.58
C GLY A 58 -2.77 -0.54 20.96
N TYR A 59 -2.51 0.43 21.83
CA TYR A 59 -2.03 1.75 21.50
C TYR A 59 -0.72 2.02 22.22
N ALA A 60 0.36 2.29 21.50
CA ALA A 60 1.56 2.88 22.07
C ALA A 60 1.53 4.38 21.88
N VAL A 61 1.88 5.12 22.94
CA VAL A 61 1.87 6.58 22.95
C VAL A 61 3.15 7.08 23.55
N ALA A 62 3.76 8.12 22.96
CA ALA A 62 4.89 8.83 23.53
C ALA A 62 4.71 10.34 23.41
N THR A 63 5.12 11.07 24.46
CA THR A 63 5.27 12.52 24.52
C THR A 63 6.66 12.85 25.07
N ALA A 64 7.00 14.12 25.22
CA ALA A 64 8.28 14.53 25.83
C ALA A 64 8.52 13.93 27.23
N ASP A 65 7.44 13.74 28.00
CA ASP A 65 7.53 13.38 29.44
C ASP A 65 6.92 12.01 29.76
N TYR A 66 6.35 11.31 28.75
CA TYR A 66 5.67 10.05 28.99
C TYR A 66 5.78 9.11 27.80
N SER A 67 5.88 7.82 28.09
CA SER A 67 5.65 6.78 27.07
C SER A 67 5.02 5.55 27.69
N GLY A 68 4.16 4.84 26.93
CA GLY A 68 3.52 3.62 27.40
C GLY A 68 2.72 2.92 26.33
N TYR A 69 2.46 1.64 26.55
CA TYR A 69 1.60 0.81 25.72
C TYR A 69 0.32 0.42 26.46
N PHE A 70 -0.81 0.56 25.81
CA PHE A 70 -2.16 0.32 26.35
C PHE A 70 -2.82 -0.83 25.58
N PRO A 71 -2.62 -2.08 26.01
CA PRO A 71 -3.19 -3.26 25.35
C PRO A 71 -4.69 -3.38 25.59
N ILE A 72 -5.46 -3.76 24.55
CA ILE A 72 -6.93 -3.83 24.66
C ILE A 72 -7.54 -5.11 24.07
N ALA A 73 -6.80 -5.87 23.25
CA ALA A 73 -7.36 -7.04 22.55
C ALA A 73 -6.34 -8.15 22.27
N HIS A 74 -5.35 -8.35 23.13
CA HIS A 74 -4.47 -9.52 23.06
C HIS A 74 -5.22 -10.78 23.51
N ALA A 75 -5.26 -11.80 22.66
CA ALA A 75 -5.89 -13.08 22.98
C ALA A 75 -5.16 -13.82 24.12
N GLY A 76 -3.83 -13.59 24.27
CA GLY A 76 -3.02 -14.13 25.37
C GLY A 76 -3.25 -13.47 26.72
N GLY A 77 -4.04 -12.39 26.78
CA GLY A 77 -4.38 -11.68 28.02
C GLY A 77 -3.47 -10.50 28.34
N GLY A 78 -3.63 -9.93 29.56
CA GLY A 78 -2.91 -8.73 30.00
C GLY A 78 -3.52 -7.43 29.46
N ASN A 79 -4.79 -7.46 29.04
CA ASN A 79 -5.47 -6.29 28.50
C ASN A 79 -6.03 -5.39 29.59
N LEU A 80 -6.06 -4.10 29.30
CA LEU A 80 -6.84 -3.10 30.03
C LEU A 80 -8.32 -3.13 29.59
N ASP A 81 -9.20 -2.42 30.29
CA ASP A 81 -10.60 -2.29 29.84
C ASP A 81 -10.67 -1.50 28.52
N LYS A 82 -11.02 -2.19 27.45
CA LYS A 82 -11.08 -1.63 26.09
C LYS A 82 -11.97 -0.38 26.00
N ARG A 83 -13.07 -0.30 26.76
CA ARG A 83 -14.00 0.84 26.71
C ARG A 83 -13.38 2.06 27.36
N ILE A 84 -12.68 1.87 28.49
CA ILE A 84 -12.01 2.94 29.23
C ILE A 84 -10.85 3.48 28.40
N VAL A 85 -9.99 2.60 27.86
CA VAL A 85 -8.85 2.99 27.01
C VAL A 85 -9.32 3.69 25.73
N ASN A 86 -10.34 3.16 25.05
CA ASN A 86 -10.87 3.79 23.85
C ASN A 86 -11.48 5.18 24.12
N LYS A 87 -12.11 5.37 25.28
CA LYS A 87 -12.59 6.72 25.68
C LYS A 87 -11.43 7.68 25.88
N TRP A 88 -10.41 7.25 26.61
CA TRP A 88 -9.20 8.04 26.82
C TRP A 88 -8.50 8.37 25.49
N MET A 89 -8.33 7.39 24.61
CA MET A 89 -7.76 7.62 23.27
C MET A 89 -8.59 8.60 22.45
N LYS A 90 -9.92 8.55 22.56
CA LYS A 90 -10.79 9.50 21.88
C LYS A 90 -10.49 10.94 22.26
N ASP A 91 -10.35 11.19 23.57
CA ASP A 91 -10.05 12.54 24.09
C ASP A 91 -8.63 12.96 23.65
N LEU A 92 -7.65 12.06 23.72
CA LEU A 92 -6.27 12.30 23.31
C LEU A 92 -6.15 12.58 21.79
N LEU A 93 -6.86 11.84 20.95
CA LEU A 93 -6.84 12.04 19.50
C LEU A 93 -7.57 13.33 19.08
N ALA A 94 -8.59 13.73 19.81
CA ALA A 94 -9.35 14.96 19.55
C ALA A 94 -8.63 16.25 19.99
N CYS A 95 -7.58 16.17 20.81
CA CYS A 95 -6.83 17.36 21.22
C CYS A 95 -6.04 17.97 20.04
N PRO A 96 -5.68 19.26 20.08
CA PRO A 96 -5.05 19.97 18.96
C PRO A 96 -3.56 19.62 18.73
N ALA A 97 -2.95 18.79 19.60
CA ALA A 97 -1.58 18.34 19.44
C ALA A 97 -1.30 17.74 18.08
N ASP A 98 -0.10 17.92 17.54
CA ASP A 98 0.36 17.19 16.36
C ASP A 98 0.46 15.69 16.70
N LYS A 99 -0.06 14.82 15.82
CA LYS A 99 0.02 13.35 15.93
C LYS A 99 1.13 12.87 15.04
N ILE A 100 2.08 12.16 15.61
CA ILE A 100 3.28 11.67 14.92
C ILE A 100 3.16 10.16 14.84
N ALA A 101 3.38 9.60 13.65
CA ALA A 101 3.42 8.15 13.46
C ALA A 101 4.49 7.78 12.41
N HIS A 102 4.80 6.51 12.34
CA HIS A 102 5.68 5.98 11.29
C HIS A 102 4.85 5.14 10.32
N ASN A 103 4.78 5.54 9.04
CA ASN A 103 3.78 5.05 8.10
C ASN A 103 2.36 5.43 8.55
N ALA A 104 2.19 6.70 8.89
CA ALA A 104 0.99 7.26 9.52
C ALA A 104 -0.31 6.98 8.76
N GLN A 105 -0.25 6.68 7.48
CA GLN A 105 -1.40 6.25 6.69
C GLN A 105 -2.05 4.98 7.27
N TYR A 106 -1.25 4.06 7.80
CA TYR A 106 -1.72 2.82 8.40
C TYR A 106 -2.46 3.10 9.72
N ASP A 107 -1.83 3.84 10.62
CA ASP A 107 -2.40 4.15 11.94
C ASP A 107 -3.63 5.04 11.83
N LEU A 108 -3.53 6.14 11.07
CA LEU A 108 -4.66 7.03 10.83
C LEU A 108 -5.83 6.29 10.17
N GLY A 109 -5.53 5.35 9.26
CA GLY A 109 -6.51 4.51 8.61
C GLY A 109 -7.30 3.67 9.62
N TRP A 110 -6.62 2.93 10.48
CA TRP A 110 -7.25 2.14 11.55
C TRP A 110 -8.03 2.99 12.53
N LEU A 111 -7.47 4.13 12.97
CA LEU A 111 -8.16 5.04 13.88
C LEU A 111 -9.47 5.55 13.27
N ARG A 112 -9.43 6.08 12.05
CA ARG A 112 -10.63 6.61 11.38
C ARG A 112 -11.65 5.52 11.05
N ALA A 113 -11.20 4.35 10.58
CA ALA A 113 -12.07 3.21 10.33
C ALA A 113 -12.77 2.72 11.61
N SER A 114 -12.11 2.86 12.75
CA SER A 114 -12.65 2.55 14.08
C SER A 114 -13.52 3.66 14.68
N GLY A 115 -13.74 4.76 13.95
CA GLY A 115 -14.62 5.86 14.35
C GLY A 115 -14.00 6.93 15.23
N PHE A 116 -12.66 6.99 15.30
CA PHE A 116 -11.96 8.06 16.00
C PHE A 116 -11.85 9.32 15.12
N GLU A 117 -12.12 10.47 15.73
CA GLU A 117 -11.74 11.77 15.18
C GLU A 117 -10.30 12.06 15.58
N VAL A 118 -9.47 12.46 14.62
CA VAL A 118 -8.06 12.74 14.85
C VAL A 118 -7.80 14.18 14.41
N ASN A 119 -7.51 15.04 15.37
CA ASN A 119 -7.24 16.47 15.19
C ASN A 119 -5.72 16.76 15.30
N GLY A 120 -5.31 17.98 14.91
CA GLY A 120 -3.92 18.36 14.77
C GLY A 120 -3.32 17.90 13.42
N ARG A 121 -2.06 18.23 13.18
CA ARG A 121 -1.36 17.74 11.98
C ARG A 121 -1.01 16.26 12.17
N ILE A 122 -1.05 15.54 11.07
CA ILE A 122 -0.62 14.13 11.04
C ILE A 122 0.77 14.09 10.41
N ILE A 123 1.76 13.84 11.24
CA ILE A 123 3.17 13.82 10.85
C ILE A 123 3.61 12.38 10.63
N ASP A 124 4.12 12.08 9.45
CA ASP A 124 4.63 10.76 9.09
C ASP A 124 6.15 10.79 8.99
N THR A 125 6.84 10.10 9.90
CA THR A 125 8.31 10.03 9.90
C THR A 125 8.85 9.21 8.73
N MET A 126 8.10 8.26 8.17
CA MET A 126 8.48 7.52 6.97
C MET A 126 8.42 8.42 5.72
N LEU A 127 7.34 9.18 5.56
CA LEU A 127 7.18 10.18 4.51
C LEU A 127 8.27 11.25 4.60
N THR A 128 8.52 11.76 5.82
CA THR A 128 9.58 12.75 6.06
C THR A 128 10.96 12.20 5.70
N GLY A 129 11.26 10.96 6.06
CA GLY A 129 12.50 10.29 5.68
C GLY A 129 12.67 10.14 4.17
N SER A 130 11.56 9.91 3.45
CA SER A 130 11.55 9.83 1.98
C SER A 130 11.78 11.20 1.30
N LEU A 131 11.31 12.28 1.88
CA LEU A 131 11.58 13.64 1.39
C LEU A 131 13.05 14.05 1.63
N LEU A 132 13.64 13.63 2.74
CA LEU A 132 15.04 13.91 3.06
C LEU A 132 16.03 13.10 2.21
N ASP A 133 15.66 11.89 1.81
CA ASP A 133 16.49 11.04 0.93
C ASP A 133 15.60 10.01 0.23
N GLU A 134 15.23 10.30 -1.01
CA GLU A 134 14.36 9.46 -1.85
C GLU A 134 15.04 8.21 -2.40
N ASN A 135 16.36 8.11 -2.25
CA ASN A 135 17.16 7.02 -2.81
C ASN A 135 17.51 5.93 -1.79
N ARG A 136 16.96 6.01 -0.58
CA ARG A 136 17.24 5.02 0.46
C ARG A 136 16.75 3.62 0.06
N PHE A 137 17.47 2.61 0.56
CA PHE A 137 17.08 1.20 0.38
C PHE A 137 15.88 0.83 1.27
N SER A 138 15.79 1.38 2.49
CA SER A 138 14.70 1.14 3.43
C SER A 138 14.32 2.41 4.19
N TYR A 139 13.03 2.57 4.41
CA TYR A 139 12.42 3.63 5.23
C TYR A 139 11.77 3.06 6.50
N SER A 140 12.05 1.82 6.88
CA SER A 140 11.52 1.25 8.12
C SER A 140 11.99 2.06 9.34
N LEU A 141 11.18 2.07 10.39
CA LEU A 141 11.48 2.76 11.64
C LEU A 141 12.86 2.38 12.18
N ASN A 142 13.21 1.11 12.10
CA ASN A 142 14.51 0.58 12.53
C ASN A 142 15.66 1.11 11.67
N ALA A 143 15.51 1.14 10.34
CA ALA A 143 16.56 1.64 9.45
C ALA A 143 16.80 3.14 9.65
N LEU A 144 15.72 3.93 9.71
CA LEU A 144 15.81 5.37 9.95
C LEU A 144 16.37 5.67 11.36
N GLY A 145 15.91 4.95 12.38
CA GLY A 145 16.40 5.11 13.75
C GLY A 145 17.88 4.82 13.87
N TYR A 146 18.36 3.74 13.23
CA TYR A 146 19.78 3.42 13.22
C TYR A 146 20.62 4.48 12.51
N ASP A 147 20.22 4.86 11.29
CA ASP A 147 21.04 5.74 10.45
C ASP A 147 21.04 7.20 10.95
N TYR A 148 19.96 7.68 11.50
CA TYR A 148 19.86 9.08 11.93
C TYR A 148 20.09 9.32 13.41
N LEU A 149 19.83 8.31 14.26
CA LEU A 149 19.91 8.46 15.72
C LEU A 149 20.91 7.50 16.37
N GLY A 150 21.45 6.51 15.63
CA GLY A 150 22.24 5.43 16.21
C GLY A 150 21.43 4.51 17.13
N GLN A 151 20.09 4.55 17.03
CA GLN A 151 19.16 3.80 17.86
C GLN A 151 18.48 2.69 17.06
N THR A 152 18.28 1.53 17.70
CA THR A 152 17.47 0.45 17.17
C THR A 152 16.48 0.00 18.22
N LYS A 153 15.35 -0.53 17.79
CA LYS A 153 14.45 -1.25 18.69
C LYS A 153 14.97 -2.66 18.91
N SER A 154 14.94 -3.11 20.16
CA SER A 154 15.23 -4.50 20.47
C SER A 154 13.96 -5.34 20.24
N GLU A 155 13.97 -6.17 19.21
CA GLU A 155 12.91 -7.16 18.97
C GLU A 155 13.18 -8.49 19.72
N LYS A 156 14.29 -8.58 20.48
CA LYS A 156 14.76 -9.84 21.08
C LYS A 156 13.70 -10.49 21.97
N GLY A 157 13.18 -9.74 22.95
CA GLY A 157 12.17 -10.28 23.89
C GLY A 157 10.85 -10.69 23.18
N LEU A 158 10.42 -9.91 22.18
CA LEU A 158 9.26 -10.22 21.35
C LEU A 158 9.48 -11.53 20.55
N VAL A 159 10.64 -11.68 19.90
CA VAL A 159 10.98 -12.87 19.08
C VAL A 159 11.14 -14.10 19.96
N GLU A 160 11.79 -14.00 21.12
CA GLU A 160 11.93 -15.10 22.08
C GLU A 160 10.55 -15.57 22.58
N ALA A 161 9.68 -14.63 22.93
CA ALA A 161 8.30 -14.94 23.32
C ALA A 161 7.53 -15.61 22.18
N ALA A 162 7.54 -15.03 20.99
CA ALA A 162 6.86 -15.59 19.82
C ALA A 162 7.35 -17.02 19.50
N THR A 163 8.65 -17.24 19.59
CA THR A 163 9.27 -18.57 19.40
C THR A 163 8.74 -19.57 20.44
N ALA A 164 8.68 -19.17 21.72
CA ALA A 164 8.16 -20.02 22.79
C ALA A 164 6.68 -20.37 22.61
N PHE A 165 5.88 -19.44 22.05
CA PHE A 165 4.47 -19.66 21.72
C PHE A 165 4.25 -20.36 20.37
N GLY A 166 5.31 -20.57 19.57
CA GLY A 166 5.22 -21.18 18.23
C GLY A 166 4.47 -20.35 17.21
N ILE A 167 4.58 -19.03 17.26
CA ILE A 167 3.87 -18.08 16.43
C ILE A 167 4.83 -17.10 15.73
N ASP A 168 4.34 -16.45 14.66
CA ASP A 168 5.09 -15.36 14.00
C ASP A 168 4.97 -14.07 14.83
N PRO A 169 6.11 -13.42 15.17
CA PRO A 169 6.14 -12.26 16.08
C PRO A 169 5.37 -11.04 15.56
N LYS A 170 5.20 -10.89 14.25
CA LYS A 170 4.55 -9.72 13.64
C LYS A 170 3.12 -10.00 13.24
N SER A 171 2.88 -11.01 12.43
CA SER A 171 1.52 -11.31 11.92
C SER A 171 0.59 -11.96 12.97
N GLN A 172 1.15 -12.55 14.01
CA GLN A 172 0.40 -13.26 15.07
C GLN A 172 0.61 -12.65 16.46
N MET A 173 1.15 -11.43 16.55
CA MET A 173 1.39 -10.72 17.81
C MET A 173 0.15 -10.66 18.72
N HIS A 174 -1.03 -10.53 18.15
CA HIS A 174 -2.30 -10.51 18.88
C HIS A 174 -2.59 -11.79 19.69
N LEU A 175 -1.92 -12.90 19.38
CA LEU A 175 -2.06 -14.16 20.15
C LEU A 175 -1.22 -14.16 21.42
N MET A 176 -0.16 -13.35 21.51
CA MET A 176 0.69 -13.28 22.70
C MET A 176 0.02 -12.49 23.83
N PRO A 177 0.35 -12.82 25.09
CA PRO A 177 0.10 -11.92 26.22
C PRO A 177 0.77 -10.56 26.00
N SER A 178 0.09 -9.47 26.38
CA SER A 178 0.57 -8.09 26.18
C SER A 178 1.91 -7.80 26.88
N ILE A 179 2.21 -8.52 27.94
CA ILE A 179 3.47 -8.41 28.71
C ILE A 179 4.72 -8.60 27.83
N TYR A 180 4.64 -9.34 26.73
CA TYR A 180 5.76 -9.56 25.80
C TYR A 180 5.81 -8.55 24.65
N VAL A 181 4.76 -7.74 24.50
CA VAL A 181 4.64 -6.75 23.41
C VAL A 181 4.89 -5.34 23.89
N GLY A 182 4.61 -5.06 25.15
CA GLY A 182 4.55 -3.70 25.66
C GLY A 182 5.85 -2.91 25.58
N GLU A 183 7.01 -3.51 25.88
CA GLU A 183 8.30 -2.85 25.75
C GLU A 183 8.60 -2.48 24.28
N TYR A 184 8.37 -3.45 23.38
CA TYR A 184 8.53 -3.27 21.94
C TYR A 184 7.68 -2.12 21.41
N ALA A 185 6.36 -2.14 21.68
CA ALA A 185 5.42 -1.13 21.20
C ALA A 185 5.71 0.28 21.79
N THR A 186 6.05 0.34 23.09
CA THR A 186 6.47 1.60 23.73
C THR A 186 7.72 2.18 23.06
N LYS A 187 8.69 1.33 22.72
CA LYS A 187 9.92 1.77 22.04
C LYS A 187 9.66 2.27 20.62
N ASP A 188 8.70 1.68 19.90
CA ASP A 188 8.33 2.15 18.55
C ASP A 188 7.78 3.57 18.60
N ALA A 189 6.86 3.89 19.53
CA ALA A 189 6.34 5.23 19.71
C ALA A 189 7.43 6.23 20.13
N THR A 190 8.35 5.86 21.04
CA THR A 190 9.43 6.76 21.46
C THR A 190 10.42 7.00 20.33
N LEU A 191 10.83 5.98 19.60
CA LEU A 191 11.74 6.12 18.46
C LEU A 191 11.13 6.96 17.34
N CYS A 192 9.83 6.83 17.11
CA CYS A 192 9.09 7.66 16.15
C CYS A 192 9.14 9.15 16.55
N LEU A 193 8.93 9.48 17.83
CA LEU A 193 9.02 10.85 18.35
C LEU A 193 10.44 11.42 18.23
N ASP A 194 11.46 10.63 18.60
CA ASP A 194 12.86 11.02 18.50
C ASP A 194 13.27 11.29 17.04
N LEU A 195 12.82 10.46 16.11
CA LEU A 195 13.03 10.67 14.68
C LEU A 195 12.40 11.97 14.19
N TRP A 196 11.17 12.24 14.61
CA TRP A 196 10.49 13.51 14.26
C TRP A 196 11.29 14.72 14.72
N HIS A 197 11.76 14.73 15.98
CA HIS A 197 12.55 15.84 16.50
C HIS A 197 13.84 16.05 15.70
N HIS A 198 14.49 14.96 15.27
CA HIS A 198 15.67 15.04 14.41
C HIS A 198 15.32 15.56 13.01
N PHE A 199 14.26 15.04 12.38
CA PHE A 199 13.85 15.41 11.02
C PHE A 199 13.36 16.86 10.92
N LYS A 200 12.64 17.35 11.91
CA LYS A 200 12.14 18.72 11.96
C LYS A 200 13.24 19.75 11.75
N ALA A 201 14.41 19.54 12.36
CA ALA A 201 15.58 20.40 12.17
C ALA A 201 16.18 20.27 10.76
N LYS A 202 16.17 19.07 10.18
CA LYS A 202 16.69 18.80 8.83
C LYS A 202 15.82 19.42 7.74
N ILE A 203 14.48 19.30 7.84
CA ILE A 203 13.53 19.90 6.89
C ILE A 203 13.80 21.40 6.74
N ALA A 204 13.93 22.10 7.86
CA ALA A 204 14.22 23.53 7.86
C ALA A 204 15.60 23.87 7.27
N LYS A 205 16.62 23.03 7.54
CA LYS A 205 17.99 23.21 7.04
C LYS A 205 18.11 22.97 5.54
N GLU A 206 17.34 22.02 5.00
CA GLU A 206 17.42 21.59 3.60
C GLU A 206 16.37 22.28 2.71
N ASP A 207 15.69 23.32 3.23
CA ASP A 207 14.66 24.13 2.52
C ASP A 207 13.51 23.28 1.94
N LEU A 208 13.08 22.28 2.71
CA LEU A 208 12.03 21.35 2.32
C LEU A 208 10.66 21.67 2.96
N GLN A 209 10.54 22.79 3.69
CA GLN A 209 9.34 23.08 4.47
C GLN A 209 8.06 23.11 3.63
N ASP A 210 8.07 23.79 2.50
CA ASP A 210 6.88 23.95 1.65
C ASP A 210 6.38 22.61 1.10
N VAL A 211 7.28 21.78 0.60
CA VAL A 211 6.92 20.45 0.09
C VAL A 211 6.49 19.52 1.21
N TRP A 212 7.13 19.60 2.38
CA TRP A 212 6.77 18.81 3.54
C TRP A 212 5.38 19.19 4.08
N ASP A 213 5.05 20.49 4.17
CA ASP A 213 3.73 20.99 4.58
C ASP A 213 2.64 20.51 3.59
N MET A 214 2.90 20.56 2.29
CA MET A 214 1.99 20.07 1.25
C MET A 214 1.72 18.56 1.40
N GLU A 215 2.77 17.76 1.51
CA GLU A 215 2.66 16.31 1.61
C GLU A 215 2.00 15.89 2.93
N THR A 216 2.32 16.56 4.03
CA THR A 216 1.68 16.33 5.33
C THR A 216 0.18 16.65 5.29
N ALA A 217 -0.21 17.75 4.64
CA ALA A 217 -1.61 18.12 4.48
C ALA A 217 -2.39 17.17 3.54
N LEU A 218 -1.71 16.54 2.59
CA LEU A 218 -2.32 15.60 1.63
C LEU A 218 -2.69 14.26 2.27
N LEU A 219 -1.86 13.74 3.19
CA LEU A 219 -1.98 12.40 3.78
C LEU A 219 -3.41 12.08 4.31
N PRO A 220 -4.06 12.93 5.11
CA PRO A 220 -5.42 12.66 5.59
C PRO A 220 -6.44 12.50 4.45
N SER A 221 -6.27 13.23 3.35
CA SER A 221 -7.16 13.12 2.19
C SER A 221 -7.01 11.79 1.47
N LEU A 222 -5.79 11.27 1.37
CA LEU A 222 -5.51 9.95 0.77
C LEU A 222 -6.11 8.81 1.61
N VAL A 223 -6.06 8.93 2.94
CA VAL A 223 -6.73 7.99 3.86
C VAL A 223 -8.24 8.01 3.65
N GLU A 224 -8.86 9.18 3.54
CA GLU A 224 -10.30 9.30 3.27
C GLU A 224 -10.69 8.73 1.89
N MET A 225 -9.87 8.94 0.86
CA MET A 225 -10.09 8.34 -0.45
C MET A 225 -10.07 6.81 -0.38
N THR A 226 -9.12 6.25 0.34
CA THR A 226 -8.99 4.80 0.54
C THR A 226 -10.15 4.26 1.37
N LEU A 227 -10.55 4.91 2.47
CA LEU A 227 -11.72 4.53 3.28
C LEU A 227 -13.02 4.52 2.45
N ARG A 228 -13.24 5.55 1.66
CA ARG A 228 -14.40 5.64 0.77
C ARG A 228 -14.39 4.53 -0.27
N GLY A 229 -13.24 4.26 -0.86
CA GLY A 229 -13.08 3.33 -1.96
C GLY A 229 -13.91 3.73 -3.19
N ILE A 230 -13.90 2.91 -4.22
CA ILE A 230 -14.58 3.13 -5.49
C ILE A 230 -15.59 2.01 -5.72
N ARG A 231 -16.84 2.35 -6.03
CA ARG A 231 -17.89 1.38 -6.33
C ARG A 231 -17.58 0.63 -7.62
N VAL A 232 -17.83 -0.67 -7.61
CA VAL A 232 -17.64 -1.56 -8.76
C VAL A 232 -18.93 -2.30 -9.07
N ASP A 233 -19.31 -2.33 -10.34
CA ASP A 233 -20.37 -3.20 -10.87
C ASP A 233 -19.79 -4.62 -11.03
N THR A 234 -19.91 -5.41 -9.98
CA THR A 234 -19.37 -6.78 -9.94
C THR A 234 -20.05 -7.71 -10.94
N ASP A 235 -21.37 -7.51 -11.16
CA ASP A 235 -22.11 -8.33 -12.13
C ASP A 235 -21.69 -7.99 -13.55
N GLN A 236 -21.50 -6.70 -13.85
CA GLN A 236 -20.97 -6.28 -15.15
C GLN A 236 -19.52 -6.75 -15.33
N ALA A 237 -18.69 -6.73 -14.28
CA ALA A 237 -17.31 -7.23 -14.33
C ALA A 237 -17.28 -8.71 -14.70
N GLU A 238 -18.12 -9.53 -14.06
CA GLU A 238 -18.20 -10.96 -14.36
C GLU A 238 -18.76 -11.21 -15.78
N ARG A 239 -19.81 -10.52 -16.21
CA ARG A 239 -20.32 -10.60 -17.59
C ARG A 239 -19.25 -10.24 -18.61
N THR A 240 -18.53 -9.15 -18.36
CA THR A 240 -17.43 -8.69 -19.23
C THR A 240 -16.32 -9.75 -19.31
N LYS A 241 -15.94 -10.33 -18.18
CA LYS A 241 -14.96 -11.42 -18.13
C LYS A 241 -15.39 -12.60 -19.00
N GLN A 242 -16.63 -13.05 -18.87
CA GLN A 242 -17.16 -14.17 -19.66
C GLN A 242 -17.18 -13.87 -21.16
N ASP A 243 -17.50 -12.63 -21.56
CA ASP A 243 -17.45 -12.19 -22.96
C ASP A 243 -16.01 -12.24 -23.50
N LEU A 244 -15.05 -11.69 -22.75
CA LEU A 244 -13.63 -11.72 -23.11
C LEU A 244 -13.11 -13.16 -23.27
N ILE A 245 -13.49 -14.07 -22.37
CA ILE A 245 -13.14 -15.49 -22.45
C ILE A 245 -13.67 -16.13 -23.75
N LYS A 246 -14.93 -15.84 -24.12
CA LYS A 246 -15.53 -16.35 -25.36
C LYS A 246 -14.77 -15.83 -26.59
N ARG A 247 -14.49 -14.53 -26.60
CA ARG A 247 -13.74 -13.89 -27.70
C ARG A 247 -12.32 -14.44 -27.81
N GLU A 248 -11.62 -14.61 -26.70
CA GLU A 248 -10.28 -15.21 -26.67
C GLU A 248 -10.28 -16.65 -27.21
N LYS A 249 -11.28 -17.48 -26.89
CA LYS A 249 -11.41 -18.81 -27.40
C LYS A 249 -11.54 -18.84 -28.95
N VAL A 250 -12.29 -17.91 -29.52
CA VAL A 250 -12.44 -17.79 -30.99
C VAL A 250 -11.09 -17.42 -31.61
N ILE A 251 -10.38 -16.44 -31.04
CA ILE A 251 -9.06 -16.07 -31.57
C ILE A 251 -8.05 -17.19 -31.40
N ASN A 252 -8.02 -17.89 -30.29
CA ASN A 252 -7.10 -19.00 -30.06
C ASN A 252 -7.37 -20.18 -31.03
N LYS A 253 -8.63 -20.41 -31.41
CA LYS A 253 -8.97 -21.36 -32.49
C LYS A 253 -8.36 -20.88 -33.80
N ARG A 254 -8.47 -19.60 -34.12
CA ARG A 254 -7.88 -19.04 -35.34
C ARG A 254 -6.34 -19.12 -35.36
N ILE A 255 -5.70 -18.82 -34.23
CA ILE A 255 -4.24 -18.99 -34.05
C ILE A 255 -3.84 -20.45 -34.32
N LYS A 256 -4.59 -21.43 -33.78
CA LYS A 256 -4.32 -22.84 -33.99
C LYS A 256 -4.42 -23.24 -35.47
N GLU A 257 -5.39 -22.69 -36.20
CA GLU A 257 -5.55 -22.95 -37.66
C GLU A 257 -4.37 -22.35 -38.43
N LEU A 258 -4.00 -21.11 -38.19
CA LEU A 258 -2.90 -20.39 -38.84
C LEU A 258 -1.53 -21.01 -38.57
N ALA A 259 -1.30 -21.47 -37.35
CA ALA A 259 -0.06 -22.12 -36.93
C ALA A 259 0.00 -23.60 -37.25
N GLY A 260 -1.13 -24.21 -37.67
CA GLY A 260 -1.25 -25.64 -37.91
C GLY A 260 -1.05 -26.50 -36.65
N GLY A 261 -1.38 -25.93 -35.45
CA GLY A 261 -1.27 -26.59 -34.14
C GLY A 261 -1.47 -25.61 -32.98
N PRO A 262 -1.57 -26.13 -31.74
CA PRO A 262 -1.74 -25.27 -30.57
C PRO A 262 -0.54 -24.36 -30.36
N VAL A 263 -0.79 -23.12 -29.90
CA VAL A 263 0.23 -22.10 -29.55
C VAL A 263 -0.02 -21.57 -28.17
N GLU A 264 1.02 -21.66 -27.34
CA GLU A 264 1.05 -20.99 -26.04
C GLU A 264 1.46 -19.54 -26.26
N ILE A 265 0.50 -18.63 -26.21
CA ILE A 265 0.66 -17.22 -26.61
C ILE A 265 1.66 -16.42 -25.74
N TRP A 266 2.02 -16.91 -24.58
CA TRP A 266 3.00 -16.30 -23.68
C TRP A 266 4.38 -16.95 -23.73
N ALA A 267 4.51 -18.14 -24.35
CA ALA A 267 5.77 -18.85 -24.46
C ALA A 267 6.47 -18.53 -25.78
N ALA A 268 7.63 -17.87 -25.70
CA ALA A 268 8.39 -17.46 -26.89
C ALA A 268 8.74 -18.65 -27.80
N ASP A 269 9.14 -19.79 -27.24
CA ASP A 269 9.49 -20.99 -28.00
C ASP A 269 8.28 -21.60 -28.71
N SER A 270 7.08 -21.50 -28.15
CA SER A 270 5.84 -21.96 -28.79
C SER A 270 5.47 -21.10 -29.99
N ILE A 271 5.63 -19.78 -29.85
CA ILE A 271 5.38 -18.83 -30.94
C ILE A 271 6.44 -18.98 -32.02
N ALA A 272 7.70 -19.21 -31.68
CA ALA A 272 8.79 -19.44 -32.62
C ALA A 272 8.48 -20.62 -33.51
N LYS A 273 8.07 -21.78 -32.95
CA LYS A 273 7.65 -22.98 -33.73
C LYS A 273 6.52 -22.65 -34.68
N ALA A 274 5.56 -21.83 -34.31
CA ALA A 274 4.46 -21.43 -35.17
C ALA A 274 4.94 -20.52 -36.31
N PHE A 275 5.86 -19.59 -36.03
CA PHE A 275 6.48 -18.71 -37.03
C PHE A 275 7.37 -19.47 -37.99
N ASP A 276 8.22 -20.38 -37.50
CA ASP A 276 9.06 -21.26 -38.35
C ASP A 276 8.21 -22.08 -39.33
N LYS A 277 7.13 -22.69 -38.82
CA LYS A 277 6.20 -23.47 -39.65
C LYS A 277 5.50 -22.63 -40.72
N ALA A 278 5.24 -21.34 -40.41
CA ALA A 278 4.65 -20.39 -41.34
C ALA A 278 5.70 -19.70 -42.23
N GLY A 279 6.98 -20.05 -42.12
CA GLY A 279 8.08 -19.45 -42.88
C GLY A 279 8.33 -17.97 -42.52
N LEU A 280 8.03 -17.56 -41.27
CA LEU A 280 8.16 -16.18 -40.81
C LEU A 280 9.42 -15.99 -39.99
N THR A 281 10.04 -14.83 -40.15
CA THR A 281 11.23 -14.44 -39.38
C THR A 281 10.85 -13.70 -38.10
N TYR A 282 11.70 -13.79 -37.10
CA TYR A 282 11.55 -13.09 -35.80
C TYR A 282 12.88 -12.72 -35.17
N PRO A 283 12.94 -11.67 -34.34
CA PRO A 283 14.17 -11.27 -33.66
C PRO A 283 14.54 -12.25 -32.56
N GLN A 284 15.84 -12.25 -32.25
CA GLN A 284 16.41 -12.99 -31.13
C GLN A 284 16.98 -12.01 -30.09
N THR A 285 17.04 -12.44 -28.84
CA THR A 285 17.76 -11.76 -27.77
C THR A 285 19.26 -11.86 -27.97
N LYS A 286 20.05 -11.09 -27.23
CA LYS A 286 21.53 -11.17 -27.22
C LYS A 286 22.04 -12.56 -26.88
N THR A 287 21.23 -13.40 -26.23
CA THR A 287 21.55 -14.78 -25.84
C THR A 287 21.01 -15.81 -26.83
N GLY A 288 20.53 -15.41 -28.03
CA GLY A 288 20.02 -16.29 -29.08
C GLY A 288 18.63 -16.86 -28.86
N ARG A 289 17.88 -16.40 -27.83
CA ARG A 289 16.50 -16.86 -27.60
C ARG A 289 15.49 -16.07 -28.44
N PRO A 290 14.39 -16.70 -28.91
CA PRO A 290 13.32 -15.99 -29.61
C PRO A 290 12.75 -14.82 -28.82
N SER A 291 12.45 -13.70 -29.49
CA SER A 291 11.95 -12.48 -28.85
C SER A 291 10.67 -11.99 -29.53
N PHE A 292 9.53 -12.15 -28.86
CA PHE A 292 8.21 -11.71 -29.34
C PHE A 292 7.67 -10.59 -28.45
N THR A 293 8.33 -9.42 -28.56
CA THR A 293 7.90 -8.20 -27.86
C THR A 293 6.54 -7.73 -28.36
N LYS A 294 5.84 -6.92 -27.53
CA LYS A 294 4.55 -6.34 -27.92
C LYS A 294 4.66 -5.55 -29.22
N ASN A 295 5.70 -4.71 -29.36
CA ASN A 295 5.89 -3.86 -30.54
C ASN A 295 6.16 -4.71 -31.79
N PHE A 296 7.07 -5.69 -31.70
CA PHE A 296 7.36 -6.57 -32.84
C PHE A 296 6.09 -7.25 -33.36
N LEU A 297 5.29 -7.86 -32.48
CA LEU A 297 4.07 -8.55 -32.89
C LEU A 297 3.00 -7.58 -33.39
N ALA A 298 2.89 -6.38 -32.81
CA ALA A 298 1.92 -5.37 -33.22
C ALA A 298 2.23 -4.79 -34.62
N ASP A 299 3.53 -4.60 -34.93
CA ASP A 299 3.98 -4.08 -36.21
C ASP A 299 4.09 -5.16 -37.32
N HIS A 300 3.98 -6.45 -36.93
CA HIS A 300 4.12 -7.56 -37.87
C HIS A 300 2.85 -7.73 -38.72
N PRO A 301 2.94 -7.78 -40.08
CA PRO A 301 1.78 -7.69 -40.98
C PRO A 301 0.92 -8.94 -41.03
N THR A 302 1.38 -10.06 -40.48
CA THR A 302 0.67 -11.35 -40.62
C THR A 302 -0.50 -11.47 -39.66
N GLU A 303 -1.56 -12.14 -40.12
CA GLU A 303 -2.74 -12.45 -39.32
C GLU A 303 -2.39 -13.27 -38.07
N LEU A 304 -1.38 -14.16 -38.13
CA LEU A 304 -0.91 -14.94 -36.99
C LEU A 304 -0.40 -14.04 -35.89
N ALA A 305 0.48 -13.06 -36.19
CA ALA A 305 1.03 -12.13 -35.22
C ALA A 305 -0.06 -11.24 -34.62
N GLN A 306 -0.94 -10.68 -35.46
CA GLN A 306 -2.05 -9.84 -35.02
C GLN A 306 -3.04 -10.59 -34.12
N SER A 307 -3.32 -11.86 -34.45
CA SER A 307 -4.17 -12.72 -33.61
C SER A 307 -3.53 -13.03 -32.26
N ILE A 308 -2.21 -13.25 -32.20
CA ILE A 308 -1.49 -13.42 -30.94
C ILE A 308 -1.58 -12.15 -30.07
N VAL A 309 -1.40 -10.95 -30.66
CA VAL A 309 -1.57 -9.68 -29.95
C VAL A 309 -2.98 -9.54 -29.39
N ALA A 310 -3.99 -9.79 -30.22
CA ALA A 310 -5.39 -9.70 -29.82
C ALA A 310 -5.71 -10.67 -28.68
N SER A 311 -5.26 -11.92 -28.77
CA SER A 311 -5.44 -12.92 -27.70
C SER A 311 -4.74 -12.48 -26.40
N ARG A 312 -3.49 -12.01 -26.48
CA ARG A 312 -2.76 -11.48 -25.30
C ARG A 312 -3.49 -10.31 -24.65
N ASN A 313 -4.04 -9.38 -25.45
CA ASN A 313 -4.78 -8.25 -24.92
C ASN A 313 -6.05 -8.69 -24.17
N LEU A 314 -6.84 -9.59 -24.76
CA LEU A 314 -8.04 -10.13 -24.12
C LEU A 314 -7.70 -10.92 -22.84
N ASN A 315 -6.68 -11.76 -22.88
CA ASN A 315 -6.21 -12.51 -21.73
C ASN A 315 -5.76 -11.59 -20.60
N LYS A 316 -4.96 -10.56 -20.90
CA LYS A 316 -4.53 -9.57 -19.92
C LYS A 316 -5.70 -8.81 -19.31
N MET A 317 -6.72 -8.44 -20.08
CA MET A 317 -7.92 -7.79 -19.55
C MET A 317 -8.62 -8.65 -18.52
N GLN A 318 -8.75 -9.94 -18.76
CA GLN A 318 -9.38 -10.88 -17.81
C GLN A 318 -8.52 -11.05 -16.56
N THR A 319 -7.27 -11.52 -16.74
CA THR A 319 -6.44 -12.02 -15.64
C THR A 319 -5.76 -10.92 -14.84
N THR A 320 -5.31 -9.86 -15.52
CA THR A 320 -4.57 -8.77 -14.85
C THR A 320 -5.51 -7.70 -14.30
N PHE A 321 -6.60 -7.38 -15.02
CA PHE A 321 -7.46 -6.28 -14.60
C PHE A 321 -8.75 -6.76 -13.92
N ILE A 322 -9.60 -7.55 -14.59
CA ILE A 322 -10.90 -7.92 -14.00
C ILE A 322 -10.70 -8.83 -12.79
N ASP A 323 -9.86 -9.85 -12.87
CA ASP A 323 -9.60 -10.76 -11.74
C ASP A 323 -8.94 -10.01 -10.57
N SER A 324 -8.06 -9.06 -10.86
CA SER A 324 -7.46 -8.20 -9.83
C SER A 324 -8.53 -7.34 -9.15
N ILE A 325 -9.39 -6.66 -9.93
CA ILE A 325 -10.48 -5.85 -9.36
C ILE A 325 -11.39 -6.73 -8.49
N LEU A 326 -11.88 -7.87 -9.02
CA LEU A 326 -12.80 -8.75 -8.31
C LEU A 326 -12.19 -9.35 -7.02
N ARG A 327 -10.88 -9.62 -7.01
CA ARG A 327 -10.14 -10.10 -5.83
C ARG A 327 -10.18 -9.10 -4.68
N TYR A 328 -10.09 -7.80 -4.99
CA TYR A 328 -10.03 -6.72 -3.99
C TYR A 328 -11.39 -6.09 -3.71
N VAL A 329 -12.46 -6.51 -4.38
CA VAL A 329 -13.80 -6.01 -4.07
C VAL A 329 -14.26 -6.51 -2.71
N VAL A 330 -14.67 -5.58 -1.85
CA VAL A 330 -15.36 -5.85 -0.58
C VAL A 330 -16.63 -5.02 -0.54
N LYS A 331 -17.78 -5.66 -0.32
CA LYS A 331 -19.10 -5.00 -0.27
C LYS A 331 -19.35 -4.07 -1.48
N GLY A 332 -18.93 -4.51 -2.68
CA GLY A 332 -19.12 -3.78 -3.93
C GLY A 332 -18.18 -2.59 -4.14
N ARG A 333 -17.08 -2.49 -3.39
CA ARG A 333 -16.06 -1.44 -3.54
C ARG A 333 -14.65 -2.02 -3.59
N VAL A 334 -13.77 -1.32 -4.27
CA VAL A 334 -12.31 -1.51 -4.18
C VAL A 334 -11.71 -0.39 -3.37
N HIS A 335 -10.77 -0.75 -2.51
CA HIS A 335 -10.05 0.16 -1.63
C HIS A 335 -8.56 0.07 -1.95
N GLY A 336 -8.16 0.67 -3.08
CA GLY A 336 -6.75 0.63 -3.52
C GLY A 336 -5.85 1.35 -2.53
N HIS A 337 -4.72 0.73 -2.20
CA HIS A 337 -3.71 1.35 -1.38
C HIS A 337 -2.98 2.44 -2.17
N ILE A 338 -2.94 3.65 -1.63
CA ILE A 338 -2.33 4.81 -2.27
C ILE A 338 -0.95 5.04 -1.64
N ASN A 339 0.11 4.93 -2.45
CA ASN A 339 1.46 5.27 -2.02
C ASN A 339 1.73 6.73 -2.40
N GLN A 340 1.87 7.58 -1.40
CA GLN A 340 2.08 9.01 -1.56
C GLN A 340 3.51 9.30 -2.07
N LEU A 341 4.50 8.80 -1.36
CA LEU A 341 5.91 8.85 -1.72
C LEU A 341 6.51 7.44 -1.70
N ARG A 342 7.81 7.35 -1.95
CA ARG A 342 8.52 6.08 -1.84
C ARG A 342 8.53 5.58 -0.40
N SER A 343 8.28 4.28 -0.24
CA SER A 343 8.32 3.55 1.02
C SER A 343 8.83 2.12 0.80
N ASP A 344 8.98 1.35 1.86
CA ASP A 344 9.34 -0.08 1.77
C ASP A 344 8.24 -0.91 1.08
N SER A 345 6.99 -0.44 1.05
CA SER A 345 5.84 -1.11 0.43
C SER A 345 5.50 -0.65 -0.99
N GLY A 346 6.20 0.35 -1.52
CA GLY A 346 5.94 0.88 -2.87
C GLY A 346 6.27 2.35 -3.02
N GLY A 347 5.56 3.01 -3.94
CA GLY A 347 5.76 4.43 -4.22
C GLY A 347 6.80 4.70 -5.29
N THR A 348 7.03 5.99 -5.58
CA THR A 348 7.98 6.45 -6.60
C THR A 348 8.96 7.46 -6.00
N VAL A 349 10.19 7.49 -6.51
CA VAL A 349 11.20 8.50 -6.14
C VAL A 349 10.90 9.88 -6.72
N SER A 350 10.00 9.97 -7.70
CA SER A 350 9.66 11.21 -8.42
C SER A 350 8.54 12.01 -7.76
N GLY A 351 8.00 11.58 -6.61
CA GLY A 351 6.84 12.20 -5.96
C GLY A 351 5.50 11.93 -6.68
N ARG A 352 5.47 11.10 -7.74
CA ARG A 352 4.20 10.68 -8.35
C ARG A 352 3.49 9.68 -7.46
N ILE A 353 2.23 9.94 -7.14
CA ILE A 353 1.37 8.99 -6.41
C ILE A 353 1.26 7.70 -7.22
N SER A 354 1.39 6.56 -6.55
CA SER A 354 1.12 5.26 -7.13
C SER A 354 0.06 4.49 -6.34
N MET A 355 -0.54 3.48 -6.95
CA MET A 355 -1.54 2.64 -6.31
C MET A 355 -1.23 1.16 -6.51
N ASN A 356 -1.51 0.38 -5.47
CA ASN A 356 -1.50 -1.09 -5.51
C ASN A 356 -2.75 -1.65 -4.80
N ASN A 357 -2.97 -2.95 -4.92
CA ASN A 357 -4.02 -3.70 -4.23
C ASN A 357 -5.46 -3.14 -4.39
N PRO A 358 -5.97 -2.91 -5.64
CA PRO A 358 -5.39 -3.12 -6.95
C PRO A 358 -4.71 -1.87 -7.56
N ALA A 359 -3.86 -2.06 -8.56
CA ALA A 359 -3.17 -0.98 -9.27
C ALA A 359 -4.11 -0.27 -10.27
N LEU A 360 -5.04 0.54 -9.78
CA LEU A 360 -6.08 1.19 -10.59
C LEU A 360 -5.53 2.15 -11.66
N GLN A 361 -4.35 2.73 -11.45
CA GLN A 361 -3.69 3.61 -12.42
C GLN A 361 -3.28 2.91 -13.72
N THR A 362 -3.18 1.57 -13.70
CA THR A 362 -2.77 0.77 -14.86
C THR A 362 -3.94 0.34 -15.75
N ILE A 363 -5.18 0.69 -15.38
CA ILE A 363 -6.38 0.39 -16.16
C ILE A 363 -6.26 1.03 -17.54
N PRO A 364 -6.45 0.26 -18.64
CA PRO A 364 -6.29 0.76 -19.98
C PRO A 364 -7.16 1.98 -20.26
N ALA A 365 -6.56 2.99 -20.89
CA ALA A 365 -7.25 4.21 -21.24
C ALA A 365 -7.26 4.48 -22.75
N ARG A 366 -6.21 4.01 -23.46
CA ARG A 366 -5.96 4.35 -24.87
C ARG A 366 -6.58 3.39 -25.87
N ASP A 367 -6.91 2.17 -25.43
CA ASP A 367 -7.59 1.21 -26.31
C ASP A 367 -9.05 1.67 -26.50
N PRO A 368 -9.52 1.86 -27.75
CA PRO A 368 -10.84 2.44 -28.01
C PRO A 368 -12.00 1.52 -27.62
N GLU A 369 -11.80 0.23 -27.54
CA GLU A 369 -12.82 -0.76 -27.17
C GLU A 369 -12.65 -1.19 -25.69
N LEU A 370 -11.47 -1.69 -25.34
CA LEU A 370 -11.21 -2.29 -24.04
C LEU A 370 -11.11 -1.23 -22.93
N GLY A 371 -10.63 -0.03 -23.26
CA GLY A 371 -10.56 1.08 -22.31
C GLY A 371 -11.93 1.48 -21.73
N PRO A 372 -12.91 1.85 -22.58
CA PRO A 372 -14.26 2.14 -22.11
C PRO A 372 -14.94 0.95 -21.43
N MET A 373 -14.72 -0.28 -21.91
CA MET A 373 -15.26 -1.49 -21.31
C MET A 373 -14.80 -1.64 -19.84
N MET A 374 -13.51 -1.46 -19.56
CA MET A 374 -12.97 -1.57 -18.22
C MET A 374 -13.40 -0.40 -17.32
N ARG A 375 -13.43 0.82 -17.84
CA ARG A 375 -13.79 2.00 -17.05
C ARG A 375 -15.25 2.02 -16.63
N ARG A 376 -16.15 1.44 -17.43
CA ARG A 376 -17.58 1.31 -17.09
C ARG A 376 -17.87 0.39 -15.90
N LEU A 377 -16.88 -0.41 -15.47
CA LEU A 377 -16.98 -1.22 -14.26
C LEU A 377 -17.01 -0.37 -12.98
N PHE A 378 -16.49 0.86 -13.04
CA PHE A 378 -16.45 1.78 -11.89
C PHE A 378 -17.66 2.69 -11.91
N LEU A 379 -18.38 2.70 -10.80
CA LEU A 379 -19.63 3.46 -10.66
C LEU A 379 -19.43 4.69 -9.79
N PRO A 380 -20.07 5.82 -10.12
CA PRO A 380 -20.16 6.95 -9.19
C PRO A 380 -21.08 6.59 -8.02
N GLU A 381 -21.07 7.41 -6.98
CA GLU A 381 -22.06 7.30 -5.91
C GLU A 381 -23.49 7.49 -6.46
N SER A 382 -24.48 6.91 -5.77
CA SER A 382 -25.87 7.02 -6.19
C SER A 382 -26.29 8.49 -6.31
N GLY A 383 -26.88 8.86 -7.44
CA GLY A 383 -27.27 10.24 -7.75
C GLY A 383 -26.11 11.20 -8.06
N LYS A 384 -24.88 10.69 -8.23
CA LYS A 384 -23.70 11.48 -8.63
C LYS A 384 -23.22 11.06 -10.02
N SER A 385 -22.32 11.85 -10.59
CA SER A 385 -21.65 11.54 -11.86
C SER A 385 -20.13 11.66 -11.70
N TRP A 386 -19.39 10.97 -12.58
CA TRP A 386 -17.95 11.15 -12.69
C TRP A 386 -17.63 12.45 -13.43
N THR A 387 -16.65 13.18 -12.91
CA THR A 387 -16.00 14.28 -13.63
C THR A 387 -14.54 13.93 -13.81
N SER A 388 -14.03 14.05 -15.04
CA SER A 388 -12.62 13.89 -15.34
C SER A 388 -12.01 15.27 -15.54
N ILE A 389 -10.98 15.58 -14.75
CA ILE A 389 -10.23 16.83 -14.83
C ILE A 389 -8.77 16.46 -15.05
N ASP A 390 -8.17 17.00 -16.09
CA ASP A 390 -6.75 16.79 -16.42
C ASP A 390 -6.09 18.09 -16.88
N PHE A 391 -4.85 18.31 -16.46
CA PHE A 391 -4.08 19.47 -16.88
C PHE A 391 -3.53 19.24 -18.30
N LYS A 392 -3.87 20.13 -19.21
CA LYS A 392 -3.35 20.07 -20.57
C LYS A 392 -1.87 20.38 -20.59
N THR A 393 -1.06 19.43 -21.09
CA THR A 393 0.40 19.59 -21.28
C THR A 393 1.13 20.09 -20.03
N GLN A 394 0.84 19.52 -18.86
CA GLN A 394 1.42 19.97 -17.59
C GLN A 394 2.95 19.93 -17.59
N GLU A 395 3.57 18.83 -17.98
CA GLU A 395 5.02 18.68 -17.99
C GLU A 395 5.74 19.68 -18.89
N PRO A 396 5.32 19.90 -20.18
CA PRO A 396 5.89 20.95 -21.00
C PRO A 396 5.72 22.37 -20.42
N ARG A 397 4.59 22.66 -19.76
CA ARG A 397 4.38 23.96 -19.11
C ARG A 397 5.33 24.19 -17.95
N ILE A 398 5.56 23.15 -17.12
CA ILE A 398 6.52 23.22 -16.02
C ILE A 398 7.94 23.39 -16.57
N LEU A 399 8.30 22.64 -17.64
CA LEU A 399 9.59 22.78 -18.29
C LEU A 399 9.83 24.22 -18.79
N ILE A 400 8.85 24.82 -19.48
CA ILE A 400 8.94 26.21 -19.97
C ILE A 400 9.06 27.19 -18.79
N HIS A 401 8.30 26.97 -17.70
CA HIS A 401 8.37 27.83 -16.52
C HIS A 401 9.79 27.87 -15.92
N TYR A 402 10.42 26.71 -15.75
CA TYR A 402 11.80 26.65 -15.25
C TYR A 402 12.81 27.17 -16.27
N ALA A 403 12.64 26.89 -17.57
CA ALA A 403 13.52 27.42 -18.61
C ALA A 403 13.47 28.97 -18.69
N ASP A 404 12.29 29.55 -18.54
CA ASP A 404 12.12 31.01 -18.49
C ASP A 404 12.76 31.61 -17.24
N ALA A 405 12.58 31.00 -16.07
CA ALA A 405 13.22 31.43 -14.82
C ALA A 405 14.76 31.46 -14.93
N TYR A 406 15.35 30.55 -15.73
CA TYR A 406 16.80 30.52 -16.01
C TYR A 406 17.21 31.30 -17.26
N GLY A 407 16.32 32.09 -17.87
CA GLY A 407 16.61 32.91 -19.04
C GLY A 407 16.84 32.16 -20.36
N GLN A 408 16.38 30.88 -20.43
CA GLN A 408 16.60 29.98 -21.58
C GLN A 408 15.39 29.81 -22.50
N SER A 409 14.27 30.48 -22.24
CA SER A 409 13.02 30.28 -22.99
C SER A 409 12.73 31.32 -24.07
N ARG A 410 13.69 32.17 -24.43
CA ARG A 410 13.45 33.32 -25.30
C ARG A 410 13.86 33.17 -26.76
N ASP A 411 14.23 31.95 -27.22
CA ASP A 411 14.57 31.69 -28.63
C ASP A 411 13.60 30.70 -29.28
#